data_ff687313ea5f2e9f304fc2532900c755
#
_entry.id   ff687313ea5f2e9f304fc2532900c755
#
_cell.length_a   1.000
_cell.length_b   1.000
_cell.length_c   1.000
_cell.angle_alpha   90.00
_cell.angle_beta   90.00
_cell.angle_gamma   90.00
#
_symmetry.space_group_name_H-M   'P 1'
#
loop_
_entity.id
_entity.type
_entity.pdbx_description
1 polymer ?
#
loop_
_entity_poly.entity_id
_entity_poly.type
_entity_poly.pdbx_seq_one_letter_code
_entity_poly.pdbx_strand_id
1 'polypeptide(L)'
;MLGRTKTGSADEDSRVLLIGPPVTALEAWIAKAGIAKGAVFRAIDRWGTMQDKALTPQVVNLIVKARCLQAGLDPAAFSAHGLRSGFLTEAARRGVPMPEAMRQSQHRSVQQAARYYNDADARLGAAARLLV
;
A
#
# COMPACT_ATOMS: atom_id res chain seq x y z
N MET A 1 -6.67 2.63 13.93
CA MET A 1 -6.09 1.38 14.46
C MET A 1 -6.26 0.30 13.40
N LEU A 2 -5.22 -0.06 12.70
CA LEU A 2 -5.25 -1.17 11.76
C LEU A 2 -5.37 -2.46 12.57
N GLY A 3 -6.47 -3.20 12.34
CA GLY A 3 -6.74 -4.46 13.00
C GLY A 3 -5.64 -5.50 12.73
N ARG A 4 -5.53 -6.45 13.62
CA ARG A 4 -4.61 -7.59 13.60
C ARG A 4 -4.49 -8.20 12.21
N THR A 5 -3.30 -8.16 11.63
CA THR A 5 -2.97 -9.04 10.51
C THR A 5 -2.80 -10.47 11.02
N LYS A 6 -3.12 -11.46 10.21
CA LYS A 6 -3.14 -12.90 10.53
C LYS A 6 -1.83 -13.44 11.15
N THR A 7 -0.76 -12.65 11.20
CA THR A 7 0.58 -13.01 11.67
C THR A 7 1.25 -11.94 12.53
N GLY A 8 0.52 -10.90 12.96
CA GLY A 8 1.07 -9.81 13.78
C GLY A 8 0.51 -9.83 15.19
N SER A 9 1.38 -9.88 16.21
CA SER A 9 1.08 -9.35 17.52
C SER A 9 0.73 -7.86 17.37
N ALA A 10 -0.18 -7.36 18.22
CA ALA A 10 -0.53 -5.94 18.26
C ALA A 10 0.62 -5.14 18.89
N ASP A 11 1.78 -5.13 18.23
CA ASP A 11 2.95 -4.38 18.64
C ASP A 11 2.92 -2.97 18.07
N GLU A 12 3.54 -2.04 18.79
CA GLU A 12 3.72 -0.64 18.35
C GLU A 12 4.41 -0.54 16.98
N ASP A 13 5.19 -1.55 16.58
CA ASP A 13 5.86 -1.67 15.29
C ASP A 13 4.92 -1.90 14.09
N SER A 14 3.64 -2.15 14.32
CA SER A 14 2.66 -2.32 13.22
C SER A 14 2.04 -1.01 12.72
N ARG A 15 2.48 0.14 13.24
CA ARG A 15 1.98 1.46 12.84
C ARG A 15 2.68 1.94 11.58
N VAL A 16 1.89 2.44 10.65
CA VAL A 16 2.37 3.04 9.40
C VAL A 16 2.02 4.51 9.43
N LEU A 17 2.99 5.35 9.10
CA LEU A 17 2.77 6.79 9.03
C LEU A 17 2.09 7.16 7.71
N LEU A 18 1.02 7.93 7.80
CA LEU A 18 0.35 8.51 6.65
C LEU A 18 0.45 10.03 6.74
N ILE A 19 0.88 10.69 5.67
CA ILE A 19 1.04 12.15 5.60
C ILE A 19 0.57 12.70 4.27
N GLY A 20 0.18 13.99 4.28
CA GLY A 20 -0.20 14.70 3.07
C GLY A 20 -1.60 14.33 2.53
N PRO A 21 -1.80 14.39 1.20
CA PRO A 21 -3.11 14.20 0.58
C PRO A 21 -3.86 12.92 0.99
N PRO A 22 -3.20 11.76 1.21
CA PRO A 22 -3.89 10.57 1.70
C PRO A 22 -4.56 10.74 3.07
N VAL A 23 -4.00 11.57 3.96
CA VAL A 23 -4.63 11.87 5.27
C VAL A 23 -5.93 12.61 5.06
N THR A 24 -5.90 13.67 4.27
CA THR A 24 -7.09 14.47 3.95
C THR A 24 -8.19 13.62 3.34
N ALA A 25 -7.85 12.74 2.41
CA ALA A 25 -8.80 11.83 1.79
C ALA A 25 -9.40 10.83 2.79
N LEU A 26 -8.57 10.29 3.69
CA LEU A 26 -9.01 9.35 4.72
C LEU A 26 -9.94 10.02 5.74
N GLU A 27 -9.59 11.21 6.21
CA GLU A 27 -10.41 11.99 7.15
C GLU A 27 -11.76 12.36 6.53
N ALA A 28 -11.78 12.82 5.28
CA ALA A 28 -12.99 13.11 4.54
C ALA A 28 -13.88 11.86 4.39
N TRP A 29 -13.30 10.71 4.11
CA TRP A 29 -14.02 9.43 4.04
C TRP A 29 -14.64 9.06 5.40
N ILE A 30 -13.85 9.08 6.48
CA ILE A 30 -14.29 8.73 7.83
C ILE A 30 -15.46 9.64 8.26
N ALA A 31 -15.32 10.95 8.03
CA ALA A 31 -16.35 11.92 8.36
C ALA A 31 -17.64 11.69 7.54
N LYS A 32 -17.52 11.56 6.23
CA LYS A 32 -18.66 11.36 5.33
C LYS A 32 -19.39 10.03 5.60
N ALA A 33 -18.64 8.99 5.94
CA ALA A 33 -19.17 7.67 6.24
C ALA A 33 -19.68 7.52 7.68
N GLY A 34 -19.45 8.50 8.56
CA GLY A 34 -19.85 8.47 9.97
C GLY A 34 -19.19 7.33 10.77
N ILE A 35 -17.94 6.99 10.43
CA ILE A 35 -17.24 5.87 11.05
C ILE A 35 -16.63 6.31 12.36
N ALA A 36 -17.21 5.84 13.49
CA ALA A 36 -16.69 6.08 14.83
C ALA A 36 -15.79 4.95 15.33
N LYS A 37 -16.01 3.72 14.88
CA LYS A 37 -15.28 2.52 15.30
C LYS A 37 -15.37 1.40 14.28
N GLY A 38 -14.50 0.41 14.39
CA GLY A 38 -14.51 -0.77 13.52
C GLY A 38 -13.72 -0.55 12.22
N ALA A 39 -14.09 -1.28 11.18
CA ALA A 39 -13.39 -1.22 9.91
C ALA A 39 -13.53 0.15 9.23
N VAL A 40 -12.43 0.66 8.72
CA VAL A 40 -12.40 1.94 7.99
C VAL A 40 -12.88 1.76 6.55
N PHE A 41 -12.43 0.72 5.87
CA PHE A 41 -12.83 0.42 4.49
C PHE A 41 -13.95 -0.61 4.49
N ARG A 42 -15.14 -0.18 4.06
CA ARG A 42 -16.37 -0.96 4.07
C ARG A 42 -16.99 -1.01 2.69
N ALA A 43 -17.72 -2.07 2.42
CA ALA A 43 -18.48 -2.19 1.18
C ALA A 43 -19.65 -1.19 1.16
N ILE A 44 -19.90 -0.62 -0.01
CA ILE A 44 -21.10 0.17 -0.31
C ILE A 44 -21.89 -0.62 -1.34
N ASP A 45 -23.17 -0.85 -1.07
CA ASP A 45 -24.02 -1.54 -2.01
C ASP A 45 -24.45 -0.62 -3.18
N ARG A 46 -25.18 -1.19 -4.15
CA ARG A 46 -25.64 -0.46 -5.34
C ARG A 46 -26.62 0.68 -5.03
N TRP A 47 -27.20 0.71 -3.84
CA TRP A 47 -28.10 1.77 -3.39
C TRP A 47 -27.40 2.83 -2.54
N GLY A 48 -26.08 2.71 -2.36
CA GLY A 48 -25.27 3.65 -1.56
C GLY A 48 -25.28 3.36 -0.07
N THR A 49 -25.78 2.20 0.36
CA THR A 49 -25.78 1.81 1.78
C THR A 49 -24.44 1.19 2.15
N MET A 50 -23.81 1.75 3.18
CA MET A 50 -22.55 1.24 3.68
C MET A 50 -22.77 0.04 4.61
N GLN A 51 -21.99 -1.00 4.40
CA GLN A 51 -21.97 -2.19 5.25
C GLN A 51 -21.06 -2.01 6.46
N ASP A 52 -21.33 -2.72 7.55
CA ASP A 52 -20.46 -2.66 8.74
C ASP A 52 -19.19 -3.52 8.62
N LYS A 53 -19.20 -4.46 7.67
CA LYS A 53 -18.08 -5.37 7.47
C LYS A 53 -16.95 -4.74 6.65
N ALA A 54 -15.71 -5.08 7.04
CA ALA A 54 -14.53 -4.72 6.25
C ALA A 54 -14.60 -5.28 4.84
N LEU A 55 -14.00 -4.56 3.88
CA LEU A 55 -13.74 -5.09 2.55
C LEU A 55 -12.89 -6.36 2.64
N THR A 56 -13.20 -7.33 1.80
CA THR A 56 -12.33 -8.50 1.64
C THR A 56 -11.12 -8.16 0.76
N PRO A 57 -9.99 -8.88 0.90
CA PRO A 57 -8.83 -8.69 0.03
C PRO A 57 -9.17 -8.81 -1.46
N GLN A 58 -10.09 -9.69 -1.81
CA GLN A 58 -10.56 -9.86 -3.20
C GLN A 58 -11.25 -8.60 -3.71
N VAL A 59 -12.13 -7.99 -2.91
CA VAL A 59 -12.82 -6.75 -3.28
C VAL A 59 -11.82 -5.59 -3.41
N VAL A 60 -10.84 -5.48 -2.51
CA VAL A 60 -9.77 -4.47 -2.62
C VAL A 60 -9.02 -4.63 -3.95
N ASN A 61 -8.68 -5.85 -4.33
CA ASN A 61 -8.02 -6.12 -5.62
C ASN A 61 -8.90 -5.73 -6.82
N LEU A 62 -10.19 -6.00 -6.76
CA LEU A 62 -11.15 -5.60 -7.82
C LEU A 62 -11.25 -4.08 -7.93
N ILE A 63 -11.25 -3.35 -6.80
CA ILE A 63 -11.24 -1.88 -6.79
C ILE A 63 -9.98 -1.35 -7.47
N VAL A 64 -8.80 -1.89 -7.14
CA VAL A 64 -7.54 -1.49 -7.79
C VAL A 64 -7.63 -1.68 -9.31
N LYS A 65 -8.09 -2.86 -9.75
CA LYS A 65 -8.24 -3.15 -11.19
C LYS A 65 -9.24 -2.22 -11.88
N ALA A 66 -10.35 -1.91 -11.24
CA ALA A 66 -11.35 -0.98 -11.77
C ALA A 66 -10.77 0.44 -11.91
N ARG A 67 -9.96 0.89 -10.96
CA ARG A 67 -9.28 2.19 -11.05
C ARG A 67 -8.23 2.22 -12.16
N CYS A 68 -7.48 1.13 -12.34
CA CYS A 68 -6.56 1.00 -13.47
C CYS A 68 -7.29 1.12 -14.82
N LEU A 69 -8.41 0.42 -14.96
CA LEU A 69 -9.22 0.50 -16.18
C LEU A 69 -9.73 1.93 -16.44
N GLN A 70 -10.22 2.62 -15.42
CA GLN A 70 -10.65 4.03 -15.52
C GLN A 70 -9.52 4.97 -15.93
N ALA A 71 -8.29 4.64 -15.53
CA ALA A 71 -7.09 5.39 -15.89
C ALA A 71 -6.51 5.02 -17.28
N GLY A 72 -7.17 4.14 -18.03
CA GLY A 72 -6.69 3.67 -19.33
C GLY A 72 -5.52 2.68 -19.24
N LEU A 73 -5.29 2.09 -18.07
CA LEU A 73 -4.26 1.07 -17.85
C LEU A 73 -4.85 -0.34 -18.01
N ASP A 74 -4.01 -1.29 -18.41
CA ASP A 74 -4.43 -2.70 -18.48
C ASP A 74 -4.63 -3.27 -17.06
N PRO A 75 -5.86 -3.63 -16.66
CA PRO A 75 -6.12 -4.17 -15.32
C PRO A 75 -5.40 -5.49 -15.03
N ALA A 76 -5.02 -6.24 -16.07
CA ALA A 76 -4.29 -7.50 -15.90
C ALA A 76 -2.87 -7.31 -15.38
N ALA A 77 -2.26 -6.15 -15.66
CA ALA A 77 -0.91 -5.81 -15.23
C ALA A 77 -0.82 -5.35 -13.76
N PHE A 78 -1.95 -5.12 -13.08
CA PHE A 78 -2.01 -4.56 -11.74
C PHE A 78 -2.75 -5.46 -10.75
N SER A 79 -2.35 -5.36 -9.49
CA SER A 79 -3.03 -6.03 -8.37
C SER A 79 -2.81 -5.24 -7.07
N ALA A 80 -3.66 -5.46 -6.07
CA ALA A 80 -3.47 -4.87 -4.75
C ALA A 80 -2.11 -5.27 -4.15
N HIS A 81 -1.71 -6.54 -4.31
CA HIS A 81 -0.39 -7.01 -3.88
C HIS A 81 0.75 -6.36 -4.67
N GLY A 82 0.55 -6.16 -5.97
CA GLY A 82 1.51 -5.48 -6.85
C GLY A 82 1.79 -4.03 -6.45
N LEU A 83 0.80 -3.31 -5.91
CA LEU A 83 1.01 -1.95 -5.38
C LEU A 83 1.99 -1.96 -4.20
N ARG A 84 1.92 -2.94 -3.33
CA ARG A 84 2.84 -3.09 -2.21
C ARG A 84 4.28 -3.36 -2.67
N SER A 85 4.43 -4.21 -3.67
CA SER A 85 5.74 -4.49 -4.30
C SER A 85 6.27 -3.29 -5.09
N GLY A 86 5.40 -2.63 -5.84
CA GLY A 86 5.72 -1.43 -6.60
C GLY A 86 6.18 -0.27 -5.70
N PHE A 87 5.64 -0.17 -4.49
CA PHE A 87 6.11 0.80 -3.51
C PHE A 87 7.60 0.60 -3.17
N LEU A 88 8.06 -0.64 -2.96
CA LEU A 88 9.48 -0.92 -2.70
C LEU A 88 10.36 -0.55 -3.90
N THR A 89 9.92 -0.84 -5.11
CA THR A 89 10.65 -0.47 -6.32
C THR A 89 10.78 1.05 -6.45
N GLU A 90 9.70 1.79 -6.20
CA GLU A 90 9.72 3.26 -6.27
C GLU A 90 10.54 3.87 -5.13
N ALA A 91 10.47 3.31 -3.92
CA ALA A 91 11.30 3.72 -2.79
C ALA A 91 12.80 3.56 -3.11
N ALA A 92 13.19 2.43 -3.69
CA ALA A 92 14.56 2.19 -4.12
C ALA A 92 15.01 3.21 -5.18
N ARG A 93 14.17 3.47 -6.19
CA ARG A 93 14.46 4.46 -7.24
C ARG A 93 14.65 5.87 -6.72
N ARG A 94 13.97 6.23 -5.63
CA ARG A 94 14.08 7.53 -4.96
C ARG A 94 15.15 7.58 -3.88
N GLY A 95 15.91 6.51 -3.68
CA GLY A 95 16.98 6.44 -2.70
C GLY A 95 16.51 6.34 -1.24
N VAL A 96 15.27 5.93 -1.01
CA VAL A 96 14.77 5.66 0.36
C VAL A 96 15.48 4.42 0.91
N PRO A 97 16.05 4.47 2.13
CA PRO A 97 16.70 3.32 2.72
C PRO A 97 15.76 2.12 2.84
N MET A 98 16.23 0.92 2.47
CA MET A 98 15.42 -0.29 2.47
C MET A 98 14.73 -0.58 3.82
N PRO A 99 15.39 -0.43 5.00
CA PRO A 99 14.71 -0.65 6.29
C PRO A 99 13.53 0.28 6.52
N GLU A 100 13.61 1.53 6.07
CA GLU A 100 12.54 2.51 6.16
C GLU A 100 11.36 2.14 5.26
N ALA A 101 11.66 1.79 4.00
CA ALA A 101 10.65 1.34 3.07
C ALA A 101 9.97 0.04 3.52
N MET A 102 10.70 -0.89 4.14
CA MET A 102 10.15 -2.12 4.71
C MET A 102 9.19 -1.85 5.86
N ARG A 103 9.51 -0.90 6.74
CA ARG A 103 8.59 -0.49 7.82
C ARG A 103 7.28 0.06 7.26
N GLN A 104 7.37 0.96 6.28
CA GLN A 104 6.21 1.57 5.66
C GLN A 104 5.34 0.56 4.89
N SER A 105 5.96 -0.36 4.17
CA SER A 105 5.26 -1.39 3.40
C SER A 105 4.89 -2.64 4.19
N GLN A 106 5.34 -2.73 5.45
CA GLN A 106 5.13 -3.91 6.31
C GLN A 106 5.70 -5.22 5.72
N HIS A 107 6.77 -5.13 4.92
CA HIS A 107 7.50 -6.30 4.47
C HIS A 107 8.37 -6.85 5.60
N ARG A 108 8.29 -8.14 5.85
CA ARG A 108 9.07 -8.83 6.88
C ARG A 108 10.32 -9.52 6.34
N SER A 109 10.30 -9.89 5.07
CA SER A 109 11.41 -10.57 4.43
C SER A 109 12.39 -9.57 3.82
N VAL A 110 13.58 -9.47 4.41
CA VAL A 110 14.69 -8.68 3.87
C VAL A 110 15.08 -9.17 2.48
N GLN A 111 15.08 -10.49 2.25
CA GLN A 111 15.41 -11.07 0.95
C GLN A 111 14.43 -10.65 -0.15
N GLN A 112 13.12 -10.62 0.17
CA GLN A 112 12.13 -10.14 -0.78
C GLN A 112 12.31 -8.65 -1.11
N ALA A 113 12.50 -7.82 -0.08
CA ALA A 113 12.72 -6.40 -0.28
C ALA A 113 14.01 -6.12 -1.08
N ALA A 114 15.08 -6.86 -0.78
CA ALA A 114 16.36 -6.73 -1.47
C ALA A 114 16.26 -7.00 -2.97
N ARG A 115 15.40 -7.90 -3.42
CA ARG A 115 15.19 -8.13 -4.86
C ARG A 115 14.72 -6.87 -5.57
N TYR A 116 13.75 -6.14 -5.01
CA TYR A 116 13.25 -4.90 -5.60
C TYR A 116 14.30 -3.78 -5.59
N TYR A 117 15.12 -3.72 -4.56
CA TYR A 117 16.22 -2.76 -4.45
C TYR A 117 17.36 -3.07 -5.41
N ASN A 118 17.77 -4.32 -5.51
CA ASN A 118 18.82 -4.75 -6.44
C ASN A 118 18.45 -4.47 -7.91
N ASP A 119 17.20 -4.73 -8.28
CA ASP A 119 16.72 -4.44 -9.63
C ASP A 119 16.71 -2.93 -9.94
N ALA A 120 16.38 -2.11 -8.95
CA ALA A 120 16.41 -0.65 -9.09
C ALA A 120 17.84 -0.13 -9.17
N ASP A 121 18.75 -0.61 -8.29
CA ASP A 121 20.16 -0.22 -8.28
C ASP A 121 20.89 -0.62 -9.55
N ALA A 122 20.62 -1.79 -10.09
CA ALA A 122 21.17 -2.24 -11.37
C ALA A 122 20.81 -1.29 -12.53
N ARG A 123 19.58 -0.76 -12.52
CA ARG A 123 19.12 0.18 -13.54
C ARG A 123 19.68 1.60 -13.37
N LEU A 124 19.91 2.02 -12.14
CA LEU A 124 20.42 3.37 -11.84
C LEU A 124 21.95 3.48 -11.98
N GLY A 125 22.66 2.35 -11.90
CA GLY A 125 24.13 2.33 -11.96
C GLY A 125 24.78 3.20 -10.89
N ALA A 126 24.15 3.35 -9.72
CA ALA A 126 24.58 4.27 -8.66
C ALA A 126 25.99 3.94 -8.17
N ALA A 127 26.32 2.66 -8.03
CA ALA A 127 27.67 2.24 -7.63
C ALA A 127 28.74 2.57 -8.68
N ALA A 128 28.41 2.45 -9.97
CA ALA A 128 29.33 2.82 -11.03
C ALA A 128 29.63 4.33 -11.07
N ARG A 129 28.68 5.16 -10.66
CA ARG A 129 28.82 6.62 -10.60
C ARG A 129 29.73 7.12 -9.47
N LEU A 130 30.01 6.29 -8.48
CA LEU A 130 30.97 6.63 -7.42
C LEU A 130 32.42 6.71 -7.90
N LEU A 131 32.70 6.18 -9.08
CA LEU A 131 34.04 6.15 -9.70
C LEU A 131 34.31 7.28 -10.70
N VAL A 132 33.37 8.19 -10.81
CA VAL A 132 33.48 9.34 -11.76
C VAL A 132 33.75 10.62 -11.02
#